data_5200c63c3a7e82e600a9fd3124b6966d
#
_entry.id   5200c63c3a7e82e600a9fd3124b6966d
#
_cell.length_a   1.000
_cell.length_b   1.000
_cell.length_c   1.000
_cell.angle_alpha   90.00
_cell.angle_beta   90.00
_cell.angle_gamma   90.00
#
_symmetry.space_group_name_H-M   'P 1'
#
loop_
_entity.id
_entity.type
_entity.pdbx_description
1 polymer ?
#
loop_
_entity_poly.entity_id
_entity_poly.type
_entity_poly.pdbx_seq_one_letter_code
_entity_poly.pdbx_strand_id
1 'polypeptide(L)' 'MQRIEVNSRNINYVLYEHFLLTVVLRTGERFIYRLIEASTFNDFIEAIDKDKLYKSQIDMNKKFKRIQLFV' A
#
# COMPACT_ATOMS: atom_id res chain seq x y z
N MET A 1 -11.24 -6.88 7.40
CA MET A 1 -9.95 -6.34 6.92
C MET A 1 -9.24 -7.42 6.11
N GLN A 2 -8.85 -7.08 4.91
CA GLN A 2 -8.16 -8.01 4.03
C GLN A 2 -6.65 -7.81 4.14
N ARG A 3 -5.94 -8.89 4.44
CA ARG A 3 -4.48 -8.86 4.53
C ARG A 3 -3.89 -9.64 3.36
N ILE A 4 -2.96 -9.01 2.64
CA ILE A 4 -2.27 -9.62 1.52
C ILE A 4 -0.77 -9.61 1.79
N GLU A 5 -0.16 -10.79 1.79
CA GLU A 5 1.29 -10.91 1.92
C GLU A 5 1.93 -10.54 0.59
N VAL A 6 2.74 -9.50 0.59
CA VAL A 6 3.40 -9.03 -0.62
C VAL A 6 4.78 -9.64 -0.77
N ASN A 7 5.56 -9.65 0.32
CA ASN A 7 6.90 -10.23 0.37
C ASN A 7 7.82 -9.75 -0.74
N SER A 8 7.70 -8.46 -1.09
CA SER A 8 8.57 -7.86 -2.08
C SER A 8 9.81 -7.31 -1.40
N ARG A 9 10.71 -6.68 -2.17
CA ARG A 9 11.96 -6.14 -1.64
C ARG A 9 11.72 -5.14 -0.52
N ASN A 10 10.72 -4.27 -0.66
CA ASN A 10 10.47 -3.17 0.27
C ASN A 10 9.20 -3.34 1.09
N ILE A 11 8.25 -4.13 0.61
CA ILE A 11 6.93 -4.26 1.23
C ILE A 11 6.78 -5.66 1.82
N ASN A 12 6.45 -5.74 3.10
CA ASN A 12 6.20 -6.99 3.78
C ASN A 12 4.78 -7.49 3.49
N TYR A 13 3.78 -6.69 3.86
CA TYR A 13 2.39 -7.00 3.59
C TYR A 13 1.56 -5.72 3.56
N VAL A 14 0.31 -5.85 3.11
CA VAL A 14 -0.62 -4.73 3.09
C VAL A 14 -1.96 -5.17 3.70
N LEU A 15 -2.70 -4.20 4.21
CA LEU A 15 -4.04 -4.38 4.72
C LEU A 15 -4.96 -3.42 3.97
N TYR A 16 -6.15 -3.89 3.57
CA TYR A 16 -7.08 -3.04 2.84
C TYR A 16 -8.48 -3.17 3.43
N GLU A 17 -9.11 -2.03 3.72
CA GLU A 17 -10.46 -1.99 4.26
C GLU A 17 -11.04 -0.58 4.08
N HIS A 18 -12.26 -0.50 3.57
CA HIS A 18 -13.00 0.78 3.49
C HIS A 18 -12.18 1.92 2.86
N PHE A 19 -11.59 1.66 1.70
CA PHE A 19 -10.78 2.63 0.96
C PHE A 19 -9.49 3.04 1.69
N LEU A 20 -9.13 2.34 2.75
CA LEU A 20 -7.88 2.56 3.47
C LEU A 20 -6.90 1.44 3.14
N LEU A 21 -5.73 1.82 2.67
CA LEU A 21 -4.65 0.88 2.39
C LEU A 21 -3.53 1.11 3.40
N THR A 22 -3.23 0.09 4.20
CA THR A 22 -2.08 0.13 5.11
C THR A 22 -0.95 -0.66 4.47
N VAL A 23 0.19 -0.01 4.30
CA VAL A 23 1.38 -0.66 3.74
C VAL A 23 2.40 -0.82 4.85
N VAL A 24 2.82 -2.05 5.09
CA VAL A 24 3.83 -2.36 6.10
C VAL A 24 5.12 -2.71 5.39
N LEU A 25 6.13 -1.87 5.57
CA LEU A 25 7.41 -2.02 4.90
C LEU A 25 8.32 -2.99 5.68
N ARG A 26 9.33 -3.49 4.99
CA ARG A 26 10.33 -4.38 5.60
C ARG A 26 11.08 -3.71 6.74
N THR A 27 11.18 -2.39 6.71
CA THR A 27 11.82 -1.62 7.78
C THR A 27 11.00 -1.57 9.06
N GLY A 28 9.72 -1.97 8.99
CA GLY A 28 8.80 -1.86 10.12
C GLY A 28 7.92 -0.63 10.05
N GLU A 29 8.20 0.28 9.13
CA GLU A 29 7.37 1.47 8.95
C GLU A 29 6.01 1.10 8.42
N ARG A 30 4.99 1.83 8.86
CA ARG A 30 3.60 1.63 8.44
C ARG A 30 3.03 2.94 7.93
N PHE A 31 2.42 2.89 6.75
CA PHE A 31 1.76 4.04 6.16
C PHE A 31 0.33 3.69 5.82
N ILE A 32 -0.59 4.60 6.11
CA ILE A 32 -1.99 4.47 5.71
C ILE A 32 -2.27 5.47 4.61
N TYR A 33 -2.85 4.99 3.52
CA TYR A 33 -3.28 5.81 2.40
C TYR A 33 -4.80 5.81 2.35
N ARG A 34 -5.39 7.00 2.25
CA ARG A 34 -6.84 7.15 2.16
C ARG A 34 -7.29 7.25 0.72
N LEU A 35 -8.57 6.98 0.50
CA LEU A 35 -9.22 7.14 -0.81
C LEU A 35 -8.67 6.18 -1.87
N ILE A 36 -8.18 5.03 -1.44
CA ILE A 36 -7.73 3.99 -2.37
C ILE A 36 -8.95 3.19 -2.80
N GLU A 37 -9.34 3.35 -4.07
CA GLU A 37 -10.45 2.57 -4.62
C GLU A 37 -10.06 1.11 -4.82
N ALA A 38 -11.06 0.23 -4.85
CA ALA A 38 -10.81 -1.19 -5.04
C ALA A 38 -10.07 -1.48 -6.33
N SER A 39 -10.34 -0.72 -7.40
CA SER A 39 -9.64 -0.90 -8.67
C SER A 39 -8.14 -0.60 -8.54
N THR A 40 -7.80 0.46 -7.83
CA THR A 40 -6.40 0.80 -7.58
C THR A 40 -5.71 -0.27 -6.74
N PHE A 41 -6.40 -0.77 -5.72
CA PHE A 41 -5.87 -1.83 -4.89
C PHE A 41 -5.65 -3.11 -5.70
N ASN A 42 -6.62 -3.48 -6.56
CA ASN A 42 -6.48 -4.65 -7.41
C ASN A 42 -5.32 -4.52 -8.39
N ASP A 43 -5.13 -3.33 -8.97
CA ASP A 43 -3.99 -3.07 -9.85
C ASP A 43 -2.68 -3.31 -9.13
N PHE A 44 -2.60 -2.87 -7.88
CA PHE A 44 -1.40 -3.09 -7.06
C PHE A 44 -1.17 -4.59 -6.82
N ILE A 45 -2.22 -5.31 -6.42
CA ILE A 45 -2.10 -6.74 -6.09
C ILE A 45 -1.70 -7.55 -7.32
N GLU A 46 -2.19 -7.18 -8.50
CA GLU A 46 -1.90 -7.89 -9.74
C GLU A 46 -0.61 -7.44 -10.41
N ALA A 47 0.04 -6.41 -9.92
CA ALA A 47 1.25 -5.88 -10.53
C ALA A 47 2.40 -6.89 -10.44
N ILE A 48 3.14 -7.01 -11.52
CA ILE A 48 4.33 -7.86 -11.53
C ILE A 48 5.39 -7.28 -10.60
N ASP A 49 5.58 -5.96 -10.68
CA ASP A 49 6.51 -5.24 -9.79
C ASP A 49 5.70 -4.37 -8.85
N LYS A 50 5.34 -4.92 -7.70
CA LYS A 50 4.50 -4.21 -6.73
C LYS A 50 5.20 -3.02 -6.11
N ASP A 51 6.52 -3.12 -5.89
CA ASP A 51 7.29 -2.00 -5.33
C ASP A 51 7.24 -0.79 -6.27
N LYS A 52 7.43 -1.02 -7.56
CA LYS A 52 7.42 0.05 -8.54
C LYS A 52 6.04 0.70 -8.64
N LEU A 53 4.99 -0.11 -8.69
CA LEU A 53 3.64 0.42 -8.77
C LEU A 53 3.28 1.19 -7.51
N TYR A 54 3.63 0.65 -6.34
CA TYR A 54 3.38 1.31 -5.07
C TYR A 54 4.05 2.69 -5.05
N LYS A 55 5.33 2.74 -5.40
CA LYS A 55 6.08 3.99 -5.34
C LYS A 55 5.56 5.02 -6.34
N SER A 56 5.27 4.60 -7.56
CA SER A 56 4.86 5.54 -8.62
C SER A 56 3.39 5.91 -8.58
N GLN A 57 2.51 4.97 -8.23
CA GLN A 57 1.06 5.18 -8.34
C GLN A 57 0.39 5.48 -7.00
N ILE A 58 0.98 5.08 -5.91
CA ILE A 58 0.38 5.25 -4.59
C ILE A 58 1.17 6.25 -3.75
N ASP A 59 2.44 5.98 -3.52
CA ASP A 59 3.25 6.81 -2.62
C ASP A 59 3.47 8.23 -3.17
N MET A 60 3.73 8.35 -4.46
CA MET A 60 3.98 9.65 -5.08
C MET A 60 2.71 10.33 -5.59
N ASN A 61 1.57 9.70 -5.43
CA ASN A 61 0.30 10.28 -5.89
C ASN A 61 -0.29 11.16 -4.79
N LYS A 62 -0.29 12.47 -5.02
CA LYS A 62 -0.79 13.44 -4.03
C LYS A 62 -2.28 13.33 -3.78
N LYS A 63 -3.03 12.62 -4.62
CA LYS A 63 -4.45 12.38 -4.42
C LYS A 63 -4.70 11.57 -3.15
N PHE A 64 -3.79 10.66 -2.81
CA PHE A 64 -3.94 9.82 -1.63
C PHE A 64 -3.20 10.45 -0.46
N LYS A 65 -3.93 10.72 0.62
CA LYS A 65 -3.33 11.30 1.81
C LYS A 65 -2.62 10.19 2.60
N ARG A 66 -1.33 10.38 2.82
CA ARG A 66 -0.52 9.41 3.53
C ARG A 66 -0.39 9.82 5.00
N ILE A 67 -0.58 8.85 5.87
CA ILE A 67 -0.37 9.01 7.30
C ILE A 67 0.64 7.97 7.74
N GLN A 68 1.74 8.41 8.35
CA GLN A 68 2.72 7.49 8.89
C GLN A 68 2.35 7.11 10.32
N LEU A 69 2.33 5.80 10.60
CA LEU A 69 2.08 5.30 11.94
C LEU A 69 3.40 4.98 12.62
N PHE A 70 3.60 5.57 13.78
CA PHE A 70 4.75 5.26 14.63
C PHE A 70 4.32 4.24 15.66
N VAL A 71 5.09 3.18 15.79
CA VAL A 71 4.76 2.07 16.69
C VAL A 71 5.74 2.08 17.86
#